data_3c9715599e13bc9793063cb48adcb186
#
_entry.id   3c9715599e13bc9793063cb48adcb186
#
_cell.length_a   1.000
_cell.length_b   1.000
_cell.length_c   1.000
_cell.angle_alpha   90.00
_cell.angle_beta   90.00
_cell.angle_gamma   90.00
#
_symmetry.space_group_name_H-M   'P 1'
#
loop_
_entity.id
_entity.type
_entity.pdbx_description
1 polymer ?
#
loop_
_entity_poly.entity_id
_entity_poly.type
_entity_poly.pdbx_seq_one_letter_code
_entity_poly.pdbx_strand_id
1 'polypeptide(L)'
;MGQRHILHCDCNCFYASVEMQEHPELRGKSIAVCGDPEARHGIVLTASYPAKRMGVKTGMPIWEAKQHCRDLIIVPASYGKYQKYSGYVREVFNDYTDQVESFGLDEAWLDITGSVGLFGSPVKIAKEISARIKRELGITVSIGVSFNKITAKLGSDYKKPDGITIIEPENYKEIVYPLPAGDLLYVGAATQRKLGSYGISTIGQLAETNSETLKGWFGVMGYTLSAFARGLDQTPVAKQNAHTAIKSVGNSATTPRDLTTDEDVWLMLVLLSESVAMRMRDLGSKCNVVEIYVRDNELSGFTRRRKLDNPTNVSIEIARIAFDLFKRNYSWPKPLRGIGVRGADLCPADCAVQLGFFSNEEKREKLEHIDKAVDTLRQRYGYRSVQRAVVYTDPVLGGINAYDDHNIHPVGYFHTA
;
A
#
# COMPACT_ATOMS: atom_id res chain seq x y z
N MET A 1 -20.37 -7.99 -27.46
CA MET A 1 -19.69 -6.89 -26.79
C MET A 1 -18.41 -6.63 -27.56
N GLY A 2 -18.07 -5.35 -27.88
CA GLY A 2 -16.83 -5.02 -28.58
C GLY A 2 -15.61 -5.37 -27.74
N GLN A 3 -14.46 -5.47 -28.36
CA GLN A 3 -13.18 -5.72 -27.69
C GLN A 3 -12.88 -4.55 -26.71
N ARG A 4 -12.52 -4.88 -25.45
CA ARG A 4 -12.09 -3.88 -24.47
C ARG A 4 -10.67 -3.44 -24.79
N HIS A 5 -10.39 -2.17 -24.49
CA HIS A 5 -9.06 -1.58 -24.63
C HIS A 5 -8.62 -1.02 -23.29
N ILE A 6 -7.76 -1.76 -22.61
CA ILE A 6 -7.25 -1.43 -21.28
C ILE A 6 -5.78 -1.04 -21.38
N LEU A 7 -5.43 0.10 -20.81
CA LEU A 7 -4.06 0.48 -20.57
C LEU A 7 -3.71 0.17 -19.11
N HIS A 8 -2.47 -0.24 -18.86
CA HIS A 8 -1.84 -0.18 -17.57
C HIS A 8 -0.61 0.72 -17.68
N CYS A 9 -0.61 1.81 -16.92
CA CYS A 9 0.46 2.80 -16.90
C CYS A 9 1.24 2.67 -15.58
N ASP A 10 2.57 2.59 -15.63
CA ASP A 10 3.47 2.41 -14.50
C ASP A 10 4.64 3.39 -14.61
N CYS A 11 4.72 4.33 -13.66
CA CYS A 11 5.78 5.36 -13.65
C CYS A 11 7.12 4.74 -13.30
N ASN A 12 8.08 4.91 -14.17
CA ASN A 12 9.39 4.27 -14.07
C ASN A 12 10.19 4.78 -12.87
N CYS A 13 10.59 3.87 -11.95
CA CYS A 13 11.31 4.15 -10.71
C CYS A 13 10.79 5.43 -10.02
N PHE A 14 9.49 5.49 -9.79
CA PHE A 14 8.71 6.69 -9.50
C PHE A 14 9.36 7.62 -8.48
N TYR A 15 9.60 7.18 -7.23
CA TYR A 15 10.17 8.04 -6.20
C TYR A 15 11.55 8.58 -6.61
N ALA A 16 12.40 7.74 -7.19
CA ALA A 16 13.71 8.19 -7.68
C ALA A 16 13.57 9.18 -8.85
N SER A 17 12.58 8.99 -9.73
CA SER A 17 12.31 9.92 -10.83
C SER A 17 11.83 11.27 -10.33
N VAL A 18 10.95 11.30 -9.32
CA VAL A 18 10.50 12.54 -8.67
C VAL A 18 11.68 13.25 -8.00
N GLU A 19 12.53 12.55 -7.26
CA GLU A 19 13.70 13.19 -6.63
C GLU A 19 14.69 13.72 -7.67
N MET A 20 14.91 13.01 -8.78
CA MET A 20 15.75 13.51 -9.91
C MET A 20 15.12 14.70 -10.63
N GLN A 21 13.81 14.88 -10.57
CA GLN A 21 13.13 16.04 -11.15
C GLN A 21 13.25 17.27 -10.25
N GLU A 22 13.09 17.08 -8.94
CA GLU A 22 13.24 18.12 -7.93
C GLU A 22 14.72 18.52 -7.71
N HIS A 23 15.64 17.56 -7.93
CA HIS A 23 17.09 17.71 -7.74
C HIS A 23 17.85 17.32 -9.01
N PRO A 24 17.94 18.24 -10.01
CA PRO A 24 18.55 17.92 -11.32
C PRO A 24 19.98 17.40 -11.25
N GLU A 25 20.73 17.72 -10.21
CA GLU A 25 22.08 17.21 -9.95
C GLU A 25 22.13 15.69 -9.70
N LEU A 26 21.01 15.06 -9.40
CA LEU A 26 20.90 13.61 -9.21
C LEU A 26 20.65 12.86 -10.53
N ARG A 27 20.35 13.56 -11.62
CA ARG A 27 20.05 12.92 -12.90
C ARG A 27 21.24 12.12 -13.42
N GLY A 28 20.96 10.92 -13.90
CA GLY A 28 21.97 10.00 -14.40
C GLY A 28 22.82 9.31 -13.36
N LYS A 29 22.71 9.67 -12.07
CA LYS A 29 23.44 9.04 -10.99
C LYS A 29 22.76 7.78 -10.45
N SER A 30 23.53 6.93 -9.76
CA SER A 30 23.02 5.81 -9.00
C SER A 30 22.45 6.32 -7.69
N ILE A 31 21.13 6.45 -7.60
CA ILE A 31 20.42 6.86 -6.40
C ILE A 31 19.45 5.80 -5.90
N ALA A 32 19.23 5.74 -4.61
CA ALA A 32 18.16 4.97 -3.98
C ALA A 32 17.39 5.86 -3.00
N VAL A 33 16.08 5.90 -3.17
CA VAL A 33 15.18 6.49 -2.18
C VAL A 33 14.95 5.45 -1.10
N CYS A 34 15.23 5.81 0.14
CA CYS A 34 15.23 4.90 1.28
C CYS A 34 14.40 5.45 2.44
N GLY A 35 13.92 4.53 3.28
CA GLY A 35 13.43 4.89 4.60
C GLY A 35 14.56 5.28 5.54
N ASP A 36 14.22 5.76 6.73
CA ASP A 36 15.19 6.22 7.74
C ASP A 36 15.89 5.02 8.39
N PRO A 37 17.23 4.91 8.27
CA PRO A 37 17.98 3.84 8.91
C PRO A 37 18.04 3.96 10.43
N GLU A 38 18.02 5.19 10.98
CA GLU A 38 18.04 5.42 12.44
C GLU A 38 16.72 4.98 13.09
N ALA A 39 15.60 5.14 12.37
CA ALA A 39 14.31 4.61 12.76
C ALA A 39 14.14 3.09 12.45
N ARG A 40 15.23 2.37 12.11
CA ARG A 40 15.20 0.95 11.70
C ARG A 40 14.38 0.66 10.44
N HIS A 41 14.07 1.66 9.64
CA HIS A 41 13.36 1.59 8.36
C HIS A 41 14.30 1.70 7.16
N GLY A 42 15.60 1.48 7.35
CA GLY A 42 16.67 1.66 6.36
C GLY A 42 16.63 0.65 5.22
N ILE A 43 15.54 0.61 4.45
CA ILE A 43 15.39 -0.21 3.24
C ILE A 43 15.25 0.66 2.00
N VAL A 44 15.66 0.12 0.85
CA VAL A 44 15.44 0.72 -0.46
C VAL A 44 13.96 0.63 -0.82
N LEU A 45 13.31 1.78 -0.98
CA LEU A 45 11.93 1.89 -1.47
C LEU A 45 11.89 1.83 -2.99
N THR A 46 12.80 2.58 -3.65
CA THR A 46 13.03 2.48 -5.09
C THR A 46 14.46 2.91 -5.43
N ALA A 47 14.96 2.47 -6.58
CA ALA A 47 16.29 2.83 -7.05
C ALA A 47 16.24 3.30 -8.51
N SER A 48 17.13 4.23 -8.89
CA SER A 48 17.31 4.66 -10.26
C SER A 48 17.79 3.51 -11.16
N TYR A 49 17.57 3.61 -12.46
CA TYR A 49 18.02 2.56 -13.39
C TYR A 49 19.54 2.32 -13.39
N PRO A 50 20.41 3.34 -13.25
CA PRO A 50 21.84 3.09 -13.01
C PRO A 50 22.09 2.19 -11.79
N ALA A 51 21.46 2.47 -10.65
CA ALA A 51 21.58 1.65 -9.45
C ALA A 51 20.99 0.23 -9.62
N LYS A 52 19.82 0.11 -10.29
CA LYS A 52 19.22 -1.20 -10.62
C LYS A 52 20.14 -2.07 -11.48
N ARG A 53 20.87 -1.48 -12.44
CA ARG A 53 21.85 -2.22 -13.26
C ARG A 53 23.04 -2.74 -12.46
N MET A 54 23.37 -2.08 -11.33
CA MET A 54 24.39 -2.56 -10.38
C MET A 54 23.84 -3.60 -9.39
N GLY A 55 22.56 -4.00 -9.51
CA GLY A 55 21.95 -5.04 -8.69
C GLY A 55 21.17 -4.54 -7.47
N VAL A 56 21.01 -3.22 -7.29
CA VAL A 56 20.18 -2.65 -6.20
C VAL A 56 18.70 -2.96 -6.46
N LYS A 57 18.02 -3.52 -5.47
CA LYS A 57 16.60 -3.93 -5.55
C LYS A 57 15.77 -3.28 -4.44
N THR A 58 14.50 -3.07 -4.72
CA THR A 58 13.50 -2.67 -3.71
C THR A 58 13.43 -3.71 -2.58
N GLY A 59 13.35 -3.24 -1.33
CA GLY A 59 13.34 -4.07 -0.14
C GLY A 59 14.72 -4.44 0.40
N MET A 60 15.81 -4.17 -0.32
CA MET A 60 17.17 -4.37 0.20
C MET A 60 17.47 -3.44 1.37
N PRO A 61 18.14 -3.90 2.44
CA PRO A 61 18.74 -3.01 3.42
C PRO A 61 19.79 -2.08 2.76
N ILE A 62 19.94 -0.86 3.28
CA ILE A 62 20.87 0.13 2.72
C ILE A 62 22.30 -0.40 2.68
N TRP A 63 22.74 -1.14 3.72
CA TRP A 63 24.09 -1.69 3.78
C TRP A 63 24.37 -2.68 2.63
N GLU A 64 23.39 -3.54 2.30
CA GLU A 64 23.46 -4.49 1.20
C GLU A 64 23.46 -3.76 -0.15
N ALA A 65 22.56 -2.76 -0.32
CA ALA A 65 22.50 -1.95 -1.53
C ALA A 65 23.86 -1.24 -1.82
N LYS A 66 24.53 -0.75 -0.77
CA LYS A 66 25.88 -0.15 -0.89
C LYS A 66 26.97 -1.16 -1.25
N GLN A 67 26.82 -2.44 -0.92
CA GLN A 67 27.75 -3.47 -1.38
C GLN A 67 27.63 -3.71 -2.90
N HIS A 68 26.40 -3.64 -3.44
CA HIS A 68 26.17 -3.75 -4.87
C HIS A 68 26.61 -2.50 -5.65
N CYS A 69 26.43 -1.32 -5.07
CA CYS A 69 26.75 -0.04 -5.70
C CYS A 69 27.48 0.86 -4.69
N ARG A 70 28.80 0.94 -4.79
CA ARG A 70 29.64 1.72 -3.83
C ARG A 70 29.33 3.21 -3.85
N ASP A 71 29.06 3.76 -5.04
CA ASP A 71 28.75 5.19 -5.24
C ASP A 71 27.23 5.49 -5.11
N LEU A 72 26.48 4.61 -4.43
CA LEU A 72 25.05 4.78 -4.26
C LEU A 72 24.75 5.99 -3.36
N ILE A 73 24.03 6.96 -3.94
CA ILE A 73 23.52 8.13 -3.21
C ILE A 73 22.18 7.74 -2.56
N ILE A 74 22.13 7.84 -1.24
CA ILE A 74 20.90 7.61 -0.48
C ILE A 74 20.11 8.91 -0.38
N VAL A 75 18.84 8.88 -0.76
CA VAL A 75 17.92 10.02 -0.69
C VAL A 75 16.79 9.66 0.27
N PRO A 76 16.49 10.49 1.27
CA PRO A 76 15.34 10.28 2.15
C PRO A 76 14.02 10.33 1.38
N ALA A 77 13.05 9.51 1.77
CA ALA A 77 11.73 9.52 1.15
C ALA A 77 10.94 10.79 1.50
N SER A 78 10.28 11.38 0.51
CA SER A 78 9.40 12.55 0.64
C SER A 78 8.00 12.25 0.10
N TYR A 79 7.17 11.59 0.90
CA TYR A 79 5.85 11.11 0.46
C TYR A 79 4.91 12.22 -0.02
N GLY A 80 4.97 13.41 0.56
CA GLY A 80 4.18 14.55 0.11
C GLY A 80 4.46 14.96 -1.34
N LYS A 81 5.74 14.92 -1.77
CA LYS A 81 6.12 15.15 -3.17
C LYS A 81 5.56 14.03 -4.07
N TYR A 82 5.67 12.78 -3.64
CA TYR A 82 5.21 11.63 -4.43
C TYR A 82 3.68 11.65 -4.62
N GLN A 83 2.93 11.99 -3.59
CA GLN A 83 1.48 12.19 -3.69
C GLN A 83 1.12 13.30 -4.68
N LYS A 84 1.83 14.43 -4.65
CA LYS A 84 1.63 15.55 -5.56
C LYS A 84 1.87 15.14 -7.03
N TYR A 85 3.00 14.49 -7.31
CA TYR A 85 3.31 14.00 -8.66
C TYR A 85 2.33 12.91 -9.13
N SER A 86 1.93 12.01 -8.23
CA SER A 86 0.87 11.03 -8.49
C SER A 86 -0.45 11.70 -8.88
N GLY A 87 -0.81 12.81 -8.22
CA GLY A 87 -1.95 13.64 -8.59
C GLY A 87 -1.85 14.17 -10.02
N TYR A 88 -0.72 14.77 -10.39
CA TYR A 88 -0.48 15.29 -11.73
C TYR A 88 -0.54 14.20 -12.81
N VAL A 89 0.01 13.02 -12.55
CA VAL A 89 -0.08 11.87 -13.47
C VAL A 89 -1.53 11.47 -13.69
N ARG A 90 -2.34 11.43 -12.62
CA ARG A 90 -3.78 11.10 -12.71
C ARG A 90 -4.56 12.17 -13.48
N GLU A 91 -4.23 13.45 -13.34
CA GLU A 91 -4.83 14.52 -14.14
C GLU A 91 -4.62 14.26 -15.64
N VAL A 92 -3.41 13.87 -16.03
CA VAL A 92 -3.14 13.48 -17.44
C VAL A 92 -3.99 12.29 -17.87
N PHE A 93 -4.15 11.27 -17.03
CA PHE A 93 -4.98 10.10 -17.35
C PHE A 93 -6.46 10.46 -17.52
N ASN A 94 -6.98 11.32 -16.67
CA ASN A 94 -8.38 11.76 -16.66
C ASN A 94 -8.78 12.54 -17.94
N ASP A 95 -7.83 13.13 -18.65
CA ASP A 95 -8.09 13.77 -19.93
C ASP A 95 -8.51 12.77 -21.03
N TYR A 96 -8.22 11.48 -20.84
CA TYR A 96 -8.52 10.43 -21.81
C TYR A 96 -9.71 9.55 -21.43
N THR A 97 -9.99 9.37 -20.14
CA THR A 97 -11.11 8.53 -19.67
C THR A 97 -11.47 8.84 -18.21
N ASP A 98 -12.74 8.66 -17.85
CA ASP A 98 -13.20 8.70 -16.44
C ASP A 98 -13.04 7.36 -15.71
N GLN A 99 -12.65 6.30 -16.42
CA GLN A 99 -12.38 4.99 -15.87
C GLN A 99 -10.89 4.83 -15.59
N VAL A 100 -10.44 5.45 -14.51
CA VAL A 100 -9.05 5.41 -14.02
C VAL A 100 -9.02 4.77 -12.64
N GLU A 101 -8.47 3.56 -12.58
CA GLU A 101 -8.32 2.80 -11.33
C GLU A 101 -6.86 2.82 -10.89
N SER A 102 -6.57 3.53 -9.80
CA SER A 102 -5.22 3.57 -9.23
C SER A 102 -4.85 2.27 -8.52
N PHE A 103 -3.60 1.84 -8.71
CA PHE A 103 -3.00 0.71 -8.01
C PHE A 103 -1.67 1.14 -7.38
N GLY A 104 -1.78 1.87 -6.27
CA GLY A 104 -0.65 2.58 -5.65
C GLY A 104 -0.56 4.04 -6.09
N LEU A 105 0.63 4.66 -5.90
CA LEU A 105 0.89 6.06 -6.27
C LEU A 105 1.33 6.23 -7.71
N ASP A 106 1.93 5.23 -8.29
CA ASP A 106 2.69 5.25 -9.53
C ASP A 106 2.08 4.40 -10.65
N GLU A 107 1.02 3.64 -10.33
CA GLU A 107 0.37 2.74 -11.29
C GLU A 107 -1.14 3.01 -11.39
N ALA A 108 -1.68 2.85 -12.60
CA ALA A 108 -3.13 2.87 -12.82
C ALA A 108 -3.54 2.04 -14.04
N TRP A 109 -4.76 1.47 -13.97
CA TRP A 109 -5.48 0.97 -15.14
C TRP A 109 -6.40 2.04 -15.69
N LEU A 110 -6.47 2.12 -17.02
CA LEU A 110 -7.37 3.00 -17.76
C LEU A 110 -8.20 2.15 -18.71
N ASP A 111 -9.52 2.21 -18.64
CA ASP A 111 -10.37 1.69 -19.71
C ASP A 111 -10.64 2.81 -20.73
N ILE A 112 -10.03 2.68 -21.89
CA ILE A 112 -10.12 3.67 -22.96
C ILE A 112 -11.06 3.21 -24.09
N THR A 113 -11.84 2.14 -23.88
CA THR A 113 -12.73 1.56 -24.88
C THR A 113 -13.67 2.61 -25.49
N GLY A 114 -14.27 3.45 -24.63
CA GLY A 114 -15.14 4.53 -25.07
C GLY A 114 -14.42 5.74 -25.69
N SER A 115 -13.12 5.83 -25.51
CA SER A 115 -12.31 7.00 -25.91
C SER A 115 -11.65 6.85 -27.29
N VAL A 116 -11.63 5.63 -27.82
CA VAL A 116 -10.98 5.31 -29.12
C VAL A 116 -11.57 6.12 -30.27
N GLY A 117 -12.88 6.34 -30.28
CA GLY A 117 -13.53 7.15 -31.31
C GLY A 117 -13.11 8.64 -31.31
N LEU A 118 -12.71 9.15 -30.16
CA LEU A 118 -12.33 10.55 -29.96
C LEU A 118 -10.82 10.79 -30.17
N PHE A 119 -9.98 9.93 -29.57
CA PHE A 119 -8.51 10.14 -29.54
C PHE A 119 -7.76 9.26 -30.55
N GLY A 120 -8.41 8.29 -31.17
CA GLY A 120 -7.83 7.35 -32.13
C GLY A 120 -7.43 6.01 -31.50
N SER A 121 -6.54 5.26 -32.13
CA SER A 121 -6.20 3.90 -31.71
C SER A 121 -5.63 3.81 -30.28
N PRO A 122 -5.81 2.68 -29.56
CA PRO A 122 -5.25 2.49 -28.22
C PRO A 122 -3.75 2.75 -28.12
N VAL A 123 -3.01 2.39 -29.16
CA VAL A 123 -1.56 2.63 -29.26
C VAL A 123 -1.24 4.11 -29.40
N LYS A 124 -2.05 4.87 -30.15
CA LYS A 124 -1.91 6.33 -30.27
C LYS A 124 -2.13 6.99 -28.92
N ILE A 125 -3.19 6.62 -28.19
CA ILE A 125 -3.49 7.14 -26.86
C ILE A 125 -2.33 6.84 -25.89
N ALA A 126 -1.81 5.62 -25.89
CA ALA A 126 -0.69 5.24 -25.03
C ALA A 126 0.58 6.06 -25.33
N LYS A 127 0.90 6.28 -26.61
CA LYS A 127 2.03 7.13 -27.03
C LYS A 127 1.85 8.58 -26.60
N GLU A 128 0.65 9.12 -26.72
CA GLU A 128 0.34 10.49 -26.35
C GLU A 128 0.43 10.68 -24.82
N ILE A 129 -0.13 9.77 -24.02
CA ILE A 129 0.01 9.76 -22.55
C ILE A 129 1.49 9.75 -22.15
N SER A 130 2.28 8.83 -22.71
CA SER A 130 3.72 8.73 -22.42
C SER A 130 4.45 10.03 -22.77
N ALA A 131 4.19 10.60 -23.95
CA ALA A 131 4.82 11.85 -24.40
C ALA A 131 4.42 13.05 -23.51
N ARG A 132 3.16 13.13 -23.07
CA ARG A 132 2.67 14.19 -22.18
C ARG A 132 3.32 14.11 -20.80
N ILE A 133 3.31 12.93 -20.16
CA ILE A 133 3.94 12.73 -18.86
C ILE A 133 5.41 13.13 -18.91
N LYS A 134 6.13 12.72 -19.95
CA LYS A 134 7.53 13.08 -20.15
C LYS A 134 7.76 14.58 -20.34
N ARG A 135 6.93 15.24 -21.15
CA ARG A 135 7.04 16.66 -21.44
C ARG A 135 6.59 17.54 -20.28
N GLU A 136 5.48 17.19 -19.62
CA GLU A 136 4.82 18.03 -18.62
C GLU A 136 5.38 17.80 -17.20
N LEU A 137 5.79 16.57 -16.88
CA LEU A 137 6.24 16.19 -15.54
C LEU A 137 7.73 15.78 -15.47
N GLY A 138 8.38 15.59 -16.62
CA GLY A 138 9.81 15.20 -16.69
C GLY A 138 10.10 13.77 -16.22
N ILE A 139 9.08 12.95 -15.96
CA ILE A 139 9.21 11.53 -15.61
C ILE A 139 8.80 10.65 -16.78
N THR A 140 9.14 9.37 -16.74
CA THR A 140 8.76 8.41 -17.79
C THR A 140 7.77 7.38 -17.27
N VAL A 141 6.99 6.80 -18.18
CA VAL A 141 5.99 5.78 -17.88
C VAL A 141 6.12 4.62 -18.85
N SER A 142 5.99 3.38 -18.35
CA SER A 142 5.84 2.20 -19.19
C SER A 142 4.37 1.82 -19.26
N ILE A 143 3.88 1.50 -20.48
CA ILE A 143 2.47 1.28 -20.73
C ILE A 143 2.24 -0.08 -21.39
N GLY A 144 1.37 -0.89 -20.79
CA GLY A 144 0.81 -2.09 -21.42
C GLY A 144 -0.54 -1.77 -22.04
N VAL A 145 -0.72 -2.11 -23.30
CA VAL A 145 -1.98 -1.96 -24.06
C VAL A 145 -2.56 -3.34 -24.27
N SER A 146 -3.76 -3.62 -23.74
CA SER A 146 -4.31 -4.96 -23.82
C SER A 146 -5.85 -4.98 -23.71
N PHE A 147 -6.43 -6.18 -23.65
CA PHE A 147 -7.87 -6.45 -23.60
C PHE A 147 -8.40 -6.68 -22.18
N ASN A 148 -7.54 -6.83 -21.17
CA ASN A 148 -7.92 -6.92 -19.77
C ASN A 148 -6.84 -6.34 -18.83
N LYS A 149 -7.16 -6.19 -17.56
CA LYS A 149 -6.30 -5.54 -16.57
C LYS A 149 -5.00 -6.29 -16.31
N ILE A 150 -5.08 -7.63 -16.19
CA ILE A 150 -3.94 -8.48 -15.87
C ILE A 150 -2.91 -8.48 -17.00
N THR A 151 -3.38 -8.63 -18.21
CA THR A 151 -2.52 -8.65 -19.40
C THR A 151 -1.91 -7.27 -19.66
N ALA A 152 -2.68 -6.20 -19.44
CA ALA A 152 -2.15 -4.84 -19.54
C ALA A 152 -1.03 -4.59 -18.52
N LYS A 153 -1.17 -5.09 -17.27
CA LYS A 153 -0.10 -4.98 -16.26
C LYS A 153 1.15 -5.76 -16.67
N LEU A 154 1.03 -6.99 -17.13
CA LEU A 154 2.17 -7.74 -17.68
C LEU A 154 2.86 -6.98 -18.81
N GLY A 155 2.07 -6.34 -19.69
CA GLY A 155 2.60 -5.54 -20.79
C GLY A 155 3.43 -4.34 -20.32
N SER A 156 3.01 -3.63 -19.26
CA SER A 156 3.76 -2.50 -18.72
C SER A 156 5.09 -2.91 -18.09
N ASP A 157 5.18 -4.13 -17.55
CA ASP A 157 6.41 -4.65 -16.96
C ASP A 157 7.38 -5.24 -18.00
N TYR A 158 6.88 -5.63 -19.18
CA TYR A 158 7.63 -6.39 -20.19
C TYR A 158 8.81 -5.62 -20.81
N LYS A 159 8.63 -4.32 -21.08
CA LYS A 159 9.67 -3.45 -21.71
C LYS A 159 9.90 -2.20 -20.87
N LYS A 160 10.40 -2.35 -19.64
CA LYS A 160 10.83 -1.22 -18.81
C LYS A 160 12.29 -0.84 -19.11
N PRO A 161 12.65 0.45 -19.07
CA PRO A 161 11.83 1.64 -18.89
C PRO A 161 11.28 2.25 -20.19
N ASP A 162 10.29 3.14 -20.05
CA ASP A 162 9.77 4.03 -21.12
C ASP A 162 9.27 3.25 -22.35
N GLY A 163 8.77 2.03 -22.13
CA GLY A 163 8.30 1.12 -23.16
C GLY A 163 6.78 1.09 -23.29
N ILE A 164 6.31 0.83 -24.52
CA ILE A 164 4.90 0.51 -24.77
C ILE A 164 4.84 -0.90 -25.34
N THR A 165 4.09 -1.77 -24.66
CA THR A 165 3.91 -3.17 -25.07
C THR A 165 2.45 -3.42 -25.41
N ILE A 166 2.20 -4.05 -26.56
CA ILE A 166 0.86 -4.38 -27.03
C ILE A 166 0.70 -5.87 -26.93
N ILE A 167 -0.30 -6.31 -26.16
CA ILE A 167 -0.67 -7.71 -26.00
C ILE A 167 -2.15 -7.87 -26.36
N GLU A 168 -2.39 -8.49 -27.52
CA GLU A 168 -3.71 -8.77 -28.05
C GLU A 168 -4.06 -10.26 -27.87
N PRO A 169 -5.34 -10.67 -27.96
CA PRO A 169 -5.71 -12.09 -27.82
C PRO A 169 -4.93 -13.00 -28.77
N GLU A 170 -4.60 -12.52 -29.96
CA GLU A 170 -3.92 -13.28 -31.02
C GLU A 170 -2.46 -13.59 -30.66
N ASN A 171 -1.74 -12.67 -30.02
CA ASN A 171 -0.32 -12.84 -29.67
C ASN A 171 -0.13 -13.15 -28.16
N TYR A 172 -1.22 -13.28 -27.40
CA TYR A 172 -1.19 -13.48 -25.94
C TYR A 172 -0.31 -14.65 -25.52
N LYS A 173 -0.54 -15.82 -26.12
CA LYS A 173 0.19 -17.04 -25.77
C LYS A 173 1.67 -16.94 -26.10
N GLU A 174 2.00 -16.35 -27.23
CA GLU A 174 3.39 -16.17 -27.67
C GLU A 174 4.18 -15.28 -26.70
N ILE A 175 3.57 -14.18 -26.23
CA ILE A 175 4.25 -13.19 -25.36
C ILE A 175 4.19 -13.64 -23.89
N VAL A 176 3.02 -14.09 -23.39
CA VAL A 176 2.78 -14.25 -21.96
C VAL A 176 3.14 -15.64 -21.44
N TYR A 177 2.89 -16.71 -22.22
CA TYR A 177 3.14 -18.07 -21.75
C TYR A 177 4.61 -18.37 -21.39
N PRO A 178 5.63 -17.82 -22.11
CA PRO A 178 7.03 -18.01 -21.74
C PRO A 178 7.46 -17.27 -20.47
N LEU A 179 6.69 -16.27 -20.01
CA LEU A 179 7.06 -15.46 -18.85
C LEU A 179 7.06 -16.31 -17.57
N PRO A 180 7.94 -15.98 -16.60
CA PRO A 180 7.94 -16.61 -15.29
C PRO A 180 6.57 -16.51 -14.61
N ALA A 181 6.11 -17.57 -13.94
CA ALA A 181 4.86 -17.53 -13.18
C ALA A 181 4.85 -16.42 -12.10
N GLY A 182 6.03 -16.04 -11.59
CA GLY A 182 6.20 -14.96 -10.61
C GLY A 182 5.87 -13.56 -11.13
N ASP A 183 5.78 -13.36 -12.45
CA ASP A 183 5.44 -12.07 -13.06
C ASP A 183 3.92 -11.83 -13.05
N LEU A 184 3.13 -12.89 -12.83
CA LEU A 184 1.68 -12.79 -12.75
C LEU A 184 1.26 -12.12 -11.44
N LEU A 185 0.32 -11.20 -11.51
CA LEU A 185 -0.24 -10.53 -10.33
C LEU A 185 -0.71 -11.57 -9.29
N TYR A 186 -0.40 -11.33 -8.02
CA TYR A 186 -0.63 -12.22 -6.86
C TYR A 186 0.25 -13.47 -6.78
N VAL A 187 1.21 -13.66 -7.66
CA VAL A 187 2.23 -14.70 -7.52
C VAL A 187 3.47 -14.11 -6.83
N GLY A 188 3.38 -13.91 -5.53
CA GLY A 188 4.54 -13.51 -4.72
C GLY A 188 5.51 -14.67 -4.48
N ALA A 189 6.67 -14.39 -3.86
CA ALA A 189 7.76 -15.36 -3.65
C ALA A 189 7.31 -16.70 -3.00
N ALA A 190 6.37 -16.67 -2.05
CA ALA A 190 5.87 -17.89 -1.42
C ALA A 190 5.03 -18.73 -2.39
N THR A 191 4.14 -18.09 -3.16
CA THR A 191 3.33 -18.75 -4.20
C THR A 191 4.21 -19.30 -5.30
N GLN A 192 5.22 -18.54 -5.74
CA GLN A 192 6.19 -18.96 -6.76
C GLN A 192 6.98 -20.19 -6.32
N ARG A 193 7.51 -20.21 -5.08
CA ARG A 193 8.17 -21.41 -4.53
C ARG A 193 7.24 -22.62 -4.51
N LYS A 194 5.98 -22.43 -4.09
CA LYS A 194 5.01 -23.52 -4.05
C LYS A 194 4.65 -24.03 -5.45
N LEU A 195 4.47 -23.14 -6.44
CA LEU A 195 4.29 -23.51 -7.84
C LEU A 195 5.50 -24.29 -8.36
N GLY A 196 6.72 -23.82 -8.07
CA GLY A 196 7.95 -24.51 -8.44
C GLY A 196 8.07 -25.92 -7.87
N SER A 197 7.59 -26.17 -6.64
CA SER A 197 7.55 -27.53 -6.06
C SER A 197 6.59 -28.49 -6.81
N TYR A 198 5.68 -27.96 -7.60
CA TYR A 198 4.81 -28.73 -8.50
C TYR A 198 5.27 -28.71 -9.96
N GLY A 199 6.47 -28.22 -10.24
CA GLY A 199 7.04 -28.18 -11.60
C GLY A 199 6.51 -27.03 -12.47
N ILE A 200 5.82 -26.05 -11.89
CA ILE A 200 5.25 -24.89 -12.60
C ILE A 200 6.19 -23.70 -12.44
N SER A 201 6.85 -23.31 -13.53
CA SER A 201 7.80 -22.18 -13.57
C SER A 201 7.31 -21.03 -14.45
N THR A 202 6.45 -21.30 -15.44
CA THR A 202 5.96 -20.31 -16.40
C THR A 202 4.47 -20.09 -16.30
N ILE A 203 4.00 -18.94 -16.82
CA ILE A 203 2.56 -18.61 -16.90
C ILE A 203 1.83 -19.63 -17.80
N GLY A 204 2.46 -20.10 -18.89
CA GLY A 204 1.89 -21.11 -19.76
C GLY A 204 1.62 -22.44 -19.04
N GLN A 205 2.59 -22.95 -18.26
CA GLN A 205 2.41 -24.15 -17.45
C GLN A 205 1.30 -23.98 -16.41
N LEU A 206 1.20 -22.78 -15.80
CA LEU A 206 0.12 -22.44 -14.87
C LEU A 206 -1.25 -22.44 -15.59
N ALA A 207 -1.32 -21.88 -16.81
CA ALA A 207 -2.53 -21.83 -17.61
C ALA A 207 -3.03 -23.24 -18.06
N GLU A 208 -2.10 -24.15 -18.33
CA GLU A 208 -2.38 -25.54 -18.74
C GLU A 208 -2.76 -26.44 -17.55
N THR A 209 -2.41 -26.03 -16.33
CA THR A 209 -2.75 -26.80 -15.13
C THR A 209 -4.26 -26.75 -14.88
N ASN A 210 -4.83 -27.91 -14.49
CA ASN A 210 -6.26 -28.01 -14.18
C ASN A 210 -6.64 -27.08 -13.03
N SER A 211 -7.73 -26.33 -13.20
CA SER A 211 -8.19 -25.32 -12.22
C SER A 211 -8.60 -25.92 -10.87
N GLU A 212 -9.18 -27.14 -10.86
CA GLU A 212 -9.51 -27.84 -9.61
C GLU A 212 -8.25 -28.26 -8.83
N THR A 213 -7.20 -28.67 -9.54
CA THR A 213 -5.90 -28.96 -8.94
C THR A 213 -5.31 -27.70 -8.29
N LEU A 214 -5.33 -26.56 -8.99
CA LEU A 214 -4.88 -25.28 -8.45
C LEU A 214 -5.70 -24.84 -7.24
N LYS A 215 -7.03 -25.05 -7.27
CA LYS A 215 -7.90 -24.81 -6.11
C LYS A 215 -7.50 -25.69 -4.92
N GLY A 216 -7.21 -26.97 -5.15
CA GLY A 216 -6.73 -27.87 -4.09
C GLY A 216 -5.46 -27.37 -3.41
N TRP A 217 -4.56 -26.73 -4.16
CA TRP A 217 -3.30 -26.19 -3.63
C TRP A 217 -3.42 -24.80 -3.02
N PHE A 218 -4.22 -23.90 -3.61
CA PHE A 218 -4.25 -22.48 -3.27
C PHE A 218 -5.63 -21.97 -2.82
N GLY A 219 -6.62 -22.86 -2.65
CA GLY A 219 -8.00 -22.48 -2.34
C GLY A 219 -8.61 -21.66 -3.49
N VAL A 220 -9.47 -20.70 -3.14
CA VAL A 220 -10.15 -19.82 -4.13
C VAL A 220 -9.14 -19.09 -5.04
N MET A 221 -7.98 -18.73 -4.51
CA MET A 221 -6.91 -18.10 -5.30
C MET A 221 -6.42 -18.98 -6.45
N GLY A 222 -6.51 -20.30 -6.34
CA GLY A 222 -6.15 -21.20 -7.42
C GLY A 222 -7.00 -21.00 -8.68
N TYR A 223 -8.29 -20.78 -8.54
CA TYR A 223 -9.15 -20.43 -9.68
C TYR A 223 -8.79 -19.08 -10.28
N THR A 224 -8.56 -18.09 -9.42
CA THR A 224 -8.16 -16.75 -9.87
C THR A 224 -6.85 -16.79 -10.66
N LEU A 225 -5.84 -17.48 -10.16
CA LEU A 225 -4.55 -17.61 -10.85
C LEU A 225 -4.69 -18.35 -12.18
N SER A 226 -5.54 -19.41 -12.23
CA SER A 226 -5.87 -20.10 -13.48
C SER A 226 -6.53 -19.17 -14.50
N ALA A 227 -7.51 -18.37 -14.08
CA ALA A 227 -8.17 -17.41 -14.96
C ALA A 227 -7.19 -16.33 -15.46
N PHE A 228 -6.36 -15.79 -14.58
CA PHE A 228 -5.35 -14.78 -14.92
C PHE A 228 -4.32 -15.33 -15.91
N ALA A 229 -3.79 -16.54 -15.67
CA ALA A 229 -2.83 -17.19 -16.55
C ALA A 229 -3.38 -17.52 -17.94
N ARG A 230 -4.69 -17.66 -18.07
CA ARG A 230 -5.39 -17.88 -19.34
C ARG A 230 -5.85 -16.60 -20.03
N GLY A 231 -5.62 -15.44 -19.43
CA GLY A 231 -6.09 -14.15 -19.96
C GLY A 231 -7.60 -13.95 -19.85
N LEU A 232 -8.28 -14.66 -18.95
CA LEU A 232 -9.74 -14.67 -18.82
C LEU A 232 -10.27 -13.66 -17.77
N ASP A 233 -9.43 -12.72 -17.32
CA ASP A 233 -9.88 -11.67 -16.40
C ASP A 233 -10.91 -10.75 -17.07
N GLN A 234 -12.06 -10.60 -16.42
CA GLN A 234 -13.15 -9.74 -16.86
C GLN A 234 -13.43 -8.59 -15.90
N THR A 235 -12.59 -8.42 -14.90
CA THR A 235 -12.75 -7.36 -13.89
C THR A 235 -12.79 -6.00 -14.57
N PRO A 236 -13.84 -5.16 -14.32
CA PRO A 236 -13.90 -3.83 -14.89
C PRO A 236 -12.85 -2.92 -14.27
N VAL A 237 -12.43 -1.90 -15.01
CA VAL A 237 -11.68 -0.77 -14.46
C VAL A 237 -12.66 0.10 -13.69
N ALA A 238 -12.37 0.36 -12.42
CA ALA A 238 -13.23 1.19 -11.58
C ALA A 238 -13.19 2.65 -12.06
N LYS A 239 -14.29 3.38 -11.85
CA LYS A 239 -14.31 4.82 -12.08
C LYS A 239 -13.46 5.53 -11.02
N GLN A 240 -12.90 6.68 -11.36
CA GLN A 240 -12.04 7.48 -10.50
C GLN A 240 -12.63 7.75 -9.10
N ASN A 241 -13.94 7.91 -8.99
CA ASN A 241 -14.64 8.19 -7.75
C ASN A 241 -15.38 6.96 -7.16
N ALA A 242 -15.01 5.75 -7.57
CA ALA A 242 -15.57 4.55 -6.98
C ALA A 242 -15.10 4.42 -5.53
N HIS A 243 -16.00 4.70 -4.59
CA HIS A 243 -15.71 4.59 -3.16
C HIS A 243 -15.76 3.11 -2.75
N THR A 244 -14.61 2.56 -2.42
CA THR A 244 -14.57 1.27 -1.72
C THR A 244 -14.82 1.52 -0.24
N ALA A 245 -15.78 0.80 0.34
CA ALA A 245 -16.06 0.90 1.77
C ALA A 245 -14.81 0.56 2.58
N ILE A 246 -14.36 1.50 3.41
CA ILE A 246 -13.22 1.30 4.31
C ILE A 246 -13.67 0.34 5.41
N LYS A 247 -13.02 -0.83 5.49
CA LYS A 247 -13.37 -1.89 6.47
C LYS A 247 -12.63 -1.76 7.79
N SER A 248 -11.48 -1.10 7.79
CA SER A 248 -10.65 -0.93 8.98
C SER A 248 -9.68 0.24 8.83
N VAL A 249 -9.29 0.83 9.95
CA VAL A 249 -8.23 1.84 10.06
C VAL A 249 -7.19 1.31 11.03
N GLY A 250 -5.93 1.19 10.60
CA GLY A 250 -4.84 0.69 11.45
C GLY A 250 -3.57 1.48 11.28
N ASN A 251 -2.72 1.36 12.29
CA ASN A 251 -1.39 1.90 12.32
C ASN A 251 -0.45 0.96 13.06
N SER A 252 0.80 0.84 12.57
CA SER A 252 1.84 0.04 13.22
C SER A 252 3.19 0.71 13.04
N ALA A 253 4.06 0.57 14.02
CA ALA A 253 5.40 1.09 13.96
C ALA A 253 6.44 0.01 14.28
N THR A 254 7.53 -0.02 13.52
CA THR A 254 8.79 -0.59 13.96
C THR A 254 9.48 0.45 14.82
N THR A 255 9.80 0.13 16.06
CA THR A 255 10.32 1.11 17.00
C THR A 255 11.82 1.33 16.85
N PRO A 256 12.34 2.56 17.08
CA PRO A 256 13.78 2.87 16.97
C PRO A 256 14.64 2.01 17.89
N ARG A 257 14.13 1.65 19.04
CA ARG A 257 14.71 0.66 19.96
C ARG A 257 13.72 -0.44 20.26
N ASP A 258 14.19 -1.58 20.75
CA ASP A 258 13.29 -2.63 21.22
C ASP A 258 12.48 -2.16 22.43
N LEU A 259 11.21 -2.56 22.48
CA LEU A 259 10.36 -2.37 23.65
C LEU A 259 10.65 -3.50 24.63
N THR A 260 10.90 -3.16 25.88
CA THR A 260 11.29 -4.12 26.93
C THR A 260 10.40 -4.10 28.16
N THR A 261 9.52 -3.11 28.26
CA THR A 261 8.63 -2.94 29.40
C THR A 261 7.18 -2.73 28.98
N ASP A 262 6.25 -2.92 29.92
CA ASP A 262 4.83 -2.63 29.73
C ASP A 262 4.59 -1.13 29.48
N GLU A 263 5.39 -0.26 30.09
CA GLU A 263 5.34 1.20 29.92
C GLU A 263 5.70 1.58 28.49
N ASP A 264 6.73 0.97 27.90
CA ASP A 264 7.11 1.17 26.50
C ASP A 264 5.92 0.83 25.58
N VAL A 265 5.30 -0.33 25.82
CA VAL A 265 4.15 -0.80 25.04
C VAL A 265 2.95 0.13 25.21
N TRP A 266 2.66 0.55 26.44
CA TRP A 266 1.59 1.49 26.72
C TRP A 266 1.77 2.82 25.97
N LEU A 267 2.97 3.40 26.02
CA LEU A 267 3.30 4.63 25.30
C LEU A 267 3.03 4.45 23.81
N MET A 268 3.55 3.39 23.19
CA MET A 268 3.36 3.13 21.76
C MET A 268 1.90 2.91 21.39
N LEU A 269 1.16 2.16 22.20
CA LEU A 269 -0.27 1.93 21.97
C LEU A 269 -1.09 3.21 22.07
N VAL A 270 -0.73 4.14 22.98
CA VAL A 270 -1.37 5.45 23.06
C VAL A 270 -1.13 6.26 21.80
N LEU A 271 0.13 6.38 21.37
CA LEU A 271 0.50 7.12 20.15
C LEU A 271 -0.24 6.58 18.91
N LEU A 272 -0.22 5.27 18.71
CA LEU A 272 -0.84 4.63 17.56
C LEU A 272 -2.37 4.72 17.61
N SER A 273 -2.96 4.59 18.80
CA SER A 273 -4.40 4.72 18.97
C SER A 273 -4.92 6.13 18.72
N GLU A 274 -4.16 7.17 19.04
CA GLU A 274 -4.51 8.56 18.70
C GLU A 274 -4.58 8.75 17.19
N SER A 275 -3.60 8.27 16.43
CA SER A 275 -3.60 8.32 14.97
C SER A 275 -4.77 7.54 14.37
N VAL A 276 -5.02 6.32 14.84
CA VAL A 276 -6.13 5.47 14.36
C VAL A 276 -7.48 6.10 14.66
N ALA A 277 -7.69 6.58 15.88
CA ALA A 277 -8.94 7.17 16.31
C ALA A 277 -9.25 8.49 15.57
N MET A 278 -8.26 9.38 15.40
CA MET A 278 -8.39 10.61 14.62
C MET A 278 -8.83 10.31 13.19
N ARG A 279 -8.18 9.37 12.50
CA ARG A 279 -8.53 8.97 11.14
C ARG A 279 -9.94 8.36 11.06
N MET A 280 -10.37 7.59 12.07
CA MET A 280 -11.76 7.11 12.12
C MET A 280 -12.75 8.25 12.30
N ARG A 281 -12.44 9.27 13.11
CA ARG A 281 -13.30 10.46 13.27
C ARG A 281 -13.37 11.28 12.00
N ASP A 282 -12.26 11.46 11.28
CA ASP A 282 -12.21 12.13 9.97
C ASP A 282 -13.08 11.40 8.93
N LEU A 283 -13.17 10.07 9.01
CA LEU A 283 -14.05 9.24 8.18
C LEU A 283 -15.51 9.18 8.68
N GLY A 284 -15.87 9.89 9.76
CA GLY A 284 -17.19 9.81 10.36
C GLY A 284 -17.53 8.39 10.87
N SER A 285 -16.55 7.64 11.36
CA SER A 285 -16.70 6.22 11.70
C SER A 285 -16.30 5.88 13.14
N LYS A 286 -16.80 4.75 13.63
CA LYS A 286 -16.42 4.07 14.88
C LYS A 286 -16.06 2.61 14.56
N CYS A 287 -15.26 1.95 15.39
CA CYS A 287 -14.94 0.52 15.23
C CYS A 287 -15.67 -0.35 16.26
N ASN A 288 -16.13 -1.52 15.83
CA ASN A 288 -16.69 -2.56 16.68
C ASN A 288 -15.62 -3.56 17.17
N VAL A 289 -14.44 -3.55 16.57
CA VAL A 289 -13.34 -4.47 16.86
C VAL A 289 -12.05 -3.70 17.02
N VAL A 290 -11.32 -3.95 18.10
CA VAL A 290 -9.93 -3.51 18.27
C VAL A 290 -9.01 -4.71 18.07
N GLU A 291 -8.00 -4.53 17.25
CA GLU A 291 -6.98 -5.53 16.92
C GLU A 291 -5.61 -4.98 17.26
N ILE A 292 -4.73 -5.84 17.80
CA ILE A 292 -3.30 -5.55 17.95
C ILE A 292 -2.47 -6.45 17.05
N TYR A 293 -1.35 -5.91 16.59
CA TYR A 293 -0.25 -6.63 15.98
C TYR A 293 0.99 -6.48 16.87
N VAL A 294 1.67 -7.58 17.15
CA VAL A 294 2.88 -7.62 17.98
C VAL A 294 3.95 -8.37 17.20
N ARG A 295 5.18 -7.83 17.15
CA ARG A 295 6.32 -8.45 16.50
C ARG A 295 7.54 -8.37 17.40
N ASP A 296 8.17 -9.51 17.67
CA ASP A 296 9.40 -9.58 18.46
C ASP A 296 10.66 -9.18 17.64
N ASN A 297 11.80 -9.14 18.31
CA ASN A 297 13.09 -8.79 17.68
C ASN A 297 13.68 -9.91 16.81
N GLU A 298 13.14 -11.12 16.84
CA GLU A 298 13.45 -12.21 15.90
C GLU A 298 12.48 -12.25 14.71
N LEU A 299 11.63 -11.21 14.57
CA LEU A 299 10.67 -11.04 13.49
C LEU A 299 9.46 -12.00 13.52
N SER A 300 9.30 -12.78 14.58
CA SER A 300 8.08 -13.53 14.82
C SER A 300 6.98 -12.60 15.33
N GLY A 301 5.74 -12.85 14.98
CA GLY A 301 4.66 -11.98 15.37
C GLY A 301 3.31 -12.66 15.41
N PHE A 302 2.36 -12.00 16.04
CA PHE A 302 0.98 -12.45 16.11
C PHE A 302 0.00 -11.27 16.07
N THR A 303 -1.25 -11.58 15.78
CA THR A 303 -2.39 -10.65 15.82
C THR A 303 -3.43 -11.18 16.80
N ARG A 304 -4.02 -10.29 17.60
CA ARG A 304 -5.16 -10.59 18.48
C ARG A 304 -6.20 -9.50 18.36
N ARG A 305 -7.48 -9.88 18.42
CA ARG A 305 -8.59 -8.95 18.32
C ARG A 305 -9.66 -9.21 19.38
N ARG A 306 -10.39 -8.16 19.72
CA ARG A 306 -11.53 -8.19 20.62
C ARG A 306 -12.70 -7.44 20.02
N LYS A 307 -13.87 -8.06 19.98
CA LYS A 307 -15.13 -7.40 19.68
C LYS A 307 -15.56 -6.59 20.90
N LEU A 308 -16.05 -5.38 20.65
CA LEU A 308 -16.51 -4.45 21.68
C LEU A 308 -18.01 -4.59 21.90
N ASP A 309 -18.48 -4.26 23.09
CA ASP A 309 -19.91 -4.21 23.40
C ASP A 309 -20.56 -3.00 22.73
N ASN A 310 -19.84 -1.87 22.67
CA ASN A 310 -20.25 -0.65 21.98
C ASN A 310 -19.13 -0.16 21.05
N PRO A 311 -19.46 0.35 19.85
CA PRO A 311 -18.48 0.89 18.91
C PRO A 311 -17.82 2.15 19.47
N THR A 312 -16.51 2.34 19.20
CA THR A 312 -15.74 3.49 19.69
C THR A 312 -14.82 4.10 18.64
N ASN A 313 -14.56 5.41 18.76
CA ASN A 313 -13.46 6.14 18.14
C ASN A 313 -12.70 6.98 19.18
N VAL A 314 -12.87 6.66 20.47
CA VAL A 314 -12.16 7.34 21.56
C VAL A 314 -10.77 6.77 21.71
N SER A 315 -9.75 7.62 21.53
CA SER A 315 -8.34 7.22 21.46
C SER A 315 -7.88 6.41 22.68
N ILE A 316 -8.22 6.87 23.89
CA ILE A 316 -7.76 6.23 25.13
C ILE A 316 -8.51 4.90 25.41
N GLU A 317 -9.74 4.73 24.95
CA GLU A 317 -10.46 3.47 25.05
C GLU A 317 -9.80 2.42 24.18
N ILE A 318 -9.48 2.78 22.93
CA ILE A 318 -8.77 1.90 21.98
C ILE A 318 -7.42 1.49 22.59
N ALA A 319 -6.65 2.46 23.11
CA ALA A 319 -5.35 2.17 23.72
C ALA A 319 -5.45 1.20 24.91
N ARG A 320 -6.43 1.38 25.81
CA ARG A 320 -6.65 0.47 26.94
C ARG A 320 -7.03 -0.94 26.51
N ILE A 321 -7.93 -1.06 25.55
CA ILE A 321 -8.34 -2.35 25.01
C ILE A 321 -7.16 -3.05 24.33
N ALA A 322 -6.37 -2.30 23.56
CA ALA A 322 -5.17 -2.81 22.91
C ALA A 322 -4.12 -3.29 23.97
N PHE A 323 -3.93 -2.52 25.03
CA PHE A 323 -3.03 -2.90 26.11
C PHE A 323 -3.51 -4.13 26.89
N ASP A 324 -4.81 -4.22 27.19
CA ASP A 324 -5.42 -5.42 27.79
C ASP A 324 -5.20 -6.67 26.91
N LEU A 325 -5.39 -6.53 25.60
CA LEU A 325 -5.11 -7.61 24.64
C LEU A 325 -3.63 -8.01 24.67
N PHE A 326 -2.73 -7.05 24.73
CA PHE A 326 -1.30 -7.31 24.85
C PHE A 326 -0.99 -8.07 26.14
N LYS A 327 -1.40 -7.58 27.28
CA LYS A 327 -1.14 -8.20 28.61
C LYS A 327 -1.65 -9.63 28.73
N ARG A 328 -2.79 -9.94 28.09
CA ARG A 328 -3.37 -11.31 28.12
C ARG A 328 -2.67 -12.29 27.18
N ASN A 329 -1.91 -11.81 26.20
CA ASN A 329 -1.38 -12.67 25.13
C ASN A 329 0.15 -12.63 25.02
N TYR A 330 0.84 -11.80 25.81
CA TYR A 330 2.29 -11.69 25.78
C TYR A 330 2.89 -11.63 27.17
N SER A 331 3.80 -12.53 27.46
CA SER A 331 4.46 -12.71 28.76
C SER A 331 5.97 -12.40 28.71
N TRP A 332 6.39 -11.55 27.76
CA TRP A 332 7.78 -11.11 27.60
C TRP A 332 8.82 -12.21 27.36
N PRO A 333 8.57 -13.20 26.47
CA PRO A 333 9.60 -14.18 26.14
C PRO A 333 10.80 -13.53 25.40
N LYS A 334 10.56 -12.39 24.71
CA LYS A 334 11.54 -11.61 23.96
C LYS A 334 11.18 -10.13 23.93
N PRO A 335 12.15 -9.21 23.73
CA PRO A 335 11.87 -7.82 23.42
C PRO A 335 11.06 -7.66 22.14
N LEU A 336 10.25 -6.58 22.05
CA LEU A 336 9.45 -6.30 20.86
C LEU A 336 10.16 -5.32 19.93
N ARG A 337 10.15 -5.64 18.65
CA ARG A 337 10.62 -4.79 17.57
C ARG A 337 9.55 -3.84 17.04
N GLY A 338 8.29 -4.23 17.13
CA GLY A 338 7.20 -3.42 16.59
C GLY A 338 5.84 -3.82 17.13
N ILE A 339 4.94 -2.86 17.09
CA ILE A 339 3.58 -3.01 17.58
C ILE A 339 2.60 -2.23 16.69
N GLY A 340 1.35 -2.68 16.61
CA GLY A 340 0.30 -2.02 15.84
C GLY A 340 -1.06 -2.10 16.50
N VAL A 341 -1.92 -1.15 16.14
CA VAL A 341 -3.33 -1.07 16.54
C VAL A 341 -4.19 -0.91 15.29
N ARG A 342 -5.34 -1.57 15.28
CA ARG A 342 -6.34 -1.44 14.21
C ARG A 342 -7.74 -1.39 14.80
N GLY A 343 -8.53 -0.40 14.36
CA GLY A 343 -9.99 -0.41 14.48
C GLY A 343 -10.58 -1.08 13.26
N ALA A 344 -11.36 -2.13 13.45
CA ALA A 344 -11.98 -2.91 12.38
C ALA A 344 -13.49 -3.04 12.60
N ASP A 345 -14.19 -3.59 11.60
CA ASP A 345 -15.65 -3.68 11.60
C ASP A 345 -16.26 -2.29 11.85
N LEU A 346 -15.99 -1.37 10.90
CA LEU A 346 -16.37 0.02 11.03
C LEU A 346 -17.88 0.20 10.84
N CYS A 347 -18.45 1.10 11.63
CA CYS A 347 -19.82 1.59 11.49
C CYS A 347 -19.84 3.13 11.46
N PRO A 348 -20.91 3.77 10.98
CA PRO A 348 -21.06 5.22 11.04
C PRO A 348 -20.96 5.76 12.47
N ALA A 349 -20.44 6.97 12.65
CA ALA A 349 -20.22 7.56 13.98
C ALA A 349 -21.54 7.79 14.76
N ASP A 350 -22.66 7.93 14.06
CA ASP A 350 -24.01 8.10 14.58
C ASP A 350 -24.76 6.77 14.78
N CYS A 351 -24.07 5.61 14.64
CA CYS A 351 -24.70 4.31 14.86
C CYS A 351 -25.25 4.21 16.28
N ALA A 352 -26.38 3.48 16.41
CA ALA A 352 -27.03 3.26 17.69
C ALA A 352 -26.10 2.57 18.68
N VAL A 353 -26.06 3.07 19.91
CA VAL A 353 -25.26 2.52 21.01
C VAL A 353 -26.24 1.93 22.02
N GLN A 354 -26.00 0.69 22.42
CA GLN A 354 -26.80 0.07 23.47
C GLN A 354 -26.35 0.55 24.83
N LEU A 355 -27.22 1.25 25.54
CA LEU A 355 -26.96 1.67 26.91
C LEU A 355 -26.93 0.45 27.83
N GLY A 356 -25.83 0.29 28.56
CA GLY A 356 -25.67 -0.75 29.56
C GLY A 356 -25.68 -0.15 30.99
N PHE A 357 -26.15 -0.91 31.97
CA PHE A 357 -26.14 -0.48 33.38
C PHE A 357 -24.74 -0.19 33.93
N PHE A 358 -23.69 -0.71 33.30
CA PHE A 358 -22.30 -0.55 33.73
C PHE A 358 -21.48 0.35 32.79
N SER A 359 -22.09 0.87 31.73
CA SER A 359 -21.42 1.80 30.79
C SER A 359 -21.62 3.24 31.27
N ASN A 360 -20.54 4.00 31.36
CA ASN A 360 -20.59 5.43 31.65
C ASN A 360 -20.53 6.22 30.34
N GLU A 361 -21.66 6.29 29.63
CA GLU A 361 -21.76 6.96 28.35
C GLU A 361 -21.46 8.47 28.46
N GLU A 362 -21.88 9.13 29.55
CA GLU A 362 -21.57 10.54 29.78
C GLU A 362 -20.05 10.80 29.81
N LYS A 363 -19.30 9.94 30.47
CA LYS A 363 -17.85 10.03 30.48
C LYS A 363 -17.25 9.78 29.10
N ARG A 364 -17.82 8.88 28.33
CA ARG A 364 -17.40 8.52 26.99
C ARG A 364 -17.65 9.66 26.01
N GLU A 365 -18.81 10.29 26.05
CA GLU A 365 -19.10 11.49 25.26
C GLU A 365 -18.14 12.63 25.58
N LYS A 366 -17.82 12.87 26.85
CA LYS A 366 -16.80 13.85 27.24
C LYS A 366 -15.43 13.54 26.63
N LEU A 367 -15.00 12.28 26.63
CA LEU A 367 -13.73 11.88 26.01
C LEU A 367 -13.75 12.04 24.49
N GLU A 368 -14.87 11.75 23.84
CA GLU A 368 -15.03 11.98 22.39
C GLU A 368 -14.96 13.48 22.06
N HIS A 369 -15.59 14.34 22.86
CA HIS A 369 -15.51 15.80 22.70
C HIS A 369 -14.08 16.32 22.91
N ILE A 370 -13.36 15.80 23.91
CA ILE A 370 -11.96 16.15 24.14
C ILE A 370 -11.10 15.74 22.93
N ASP A 371 -11.27 14.53 22.43
CA ASP A 371 -10.52 14.06 21.26
C ASP A 371 -10.81 14.91 20.02
N LYS A 372 -12.08 15.30 19.76
CA LYS A 372 -12.45 16.23 18.67
C LYS A 372 -11.82 17.61 18.83
N ALA A 373 -11.79 18.16 20.05
CA ALA A 373 -11.14 19.44 20.32
C ALA A 373 -9.62 19.37 20.08
N VAL A 374 -8.99 18.29 20.50
CA VAL A 374 -7.56 18.03 20.25
C VAL A 374 -7.29 17.91 18.75
N ASP A 375 -8.14 17.19 17.99
CA ASP A 375 -8.00 17.08 16.54
C ASP A 375 -8.06 18.45 15.86
N THR A 376 -9.02 19.31 16.26
CA THR A 376 -9.14 20.68 15.74
C THR A 376 -7.87 21.53 16.01
N LEU A 377 -7.32 21.41 17.21
CA LEU A 377 -6.07 22.12 17.56
C LEU A 377 -4.88 21.57 16.73
N ARG A 378 -4.78 20.26 16.57
CA ARG A 378 -3.74 19.62 15.78
C ARG A 378 -3.81 19.97 14.30
N GLN A 379 -4.99 20.05 13.72
CA GLN A 379 -5.21 20.49 12.33
C GLN A 379 -4.73 21.95 12.14
N ARG A 380 -4.98 22.82 13.12
CA ARG A 380 -4.63 24.25 13.02
C ARG A 380 -3.16 24.55 13.32
N TYR A 381 -2.58 23.87 14.31
CA TYR A 381 -1.25 24.20 14.85
C TYR A 381 -0.20 23.10 14.67
N GLY A 382 -0.56 22.02 13.98
CA GLY A 382 0.29 20.85 13.75
C GLY A 382 0.07 19.73 14.78
N TYR A 383 0.33 18.49 14.36
CA TYR A 383 0.02 17.28 15.15
C TYR A 383 0.65 17.28 16.55
N ARG A 384 1.86 17.88 16.70
CA ARG A 384 2.57 17.93 17.97
C ARG A 384 2.17 19.06 18.92
N SER A 385 1.23 19.92 18.52
CA SER A 385 0.80 21.07 19.34
C SER A 385 0.12 20.66 20.65
N VAL A 386 -0.55 19.50 20.67
CA VAL A 386 -1.19 18.94 21.86
C VAL A 386 -0.84 17.46 21.94
N GLN A 387 -0.18 17.07 23.02
CA GLN A 387 0.23 15.68 23.24
C GLN A 387 -0.12 15.20 24.66
N ARG A 388 -0.31 13.91 24.84
CA ARG A 388 -0.50 13.31 26.17
C ARG A 388 0.83 13.27 26.92
N ALA A 389 0.81 13.52 28.22
CA ALA A 389 2.01 13.54 29.07
C ALA A 389 2.86 12.25 28.98
N VAL A 390 2.24 11.11 28.76
CA VAL A 390 2.94 9.80 28.60
C VAL A 390 3.92 9.81 27.43
N VAL A 391 3.70 10.62 26.40
CA VAL A 391 4.61 10.74 25.24
C VAL A 391 5.98 11.30 25.64
N TYR A 392 6.04 12.08 26.69
CA TYR A 392 7.28 12.69 27.20
C TYR A 392 8.07 11.83 28.20
N THR A 393 7.55 10.64 28.54
CA THR A 393 8.27 9.71 29.43
C THR A 393 9.47 9.04 28.77
N ASP A 394 9.44 8.94 27.42
CA ASP A 394 10.58 8.47 26.63
C ASP A 394 10.70 9.32 25.34
N PRO A 395 11.76 10.16 25.22
CA PRO A 395 11.93 11.02 24.06
C PRO A 395 12.15 10.27 22.74
N VAL A 396 12.70 9.06 22.78
CA VAL A 396 12.96 8.24 21.58
C VAL A 396 11.66 7.66 21.03
N LEU A 397 10.88 7.01 21.87
CA LEU A 397 9.59 6.44 21.48
C LEU A 397 8.54 7.51 21.22
N GLY A 398 8.48 8.54 22.07
CA GLY A 398 7.57 9.67 21.91
C GLY A 398 7.88 10.57 20.72
N GLY A 399 9.11 10.50 20.20
CA GLY A 399 9.54 11.18 18.98
C GLY A 399 8.96 10.59 17.69
N ILE A 400 8.36 9.38 17.74
CA ILE A 400 7.75 8.73 16.57
C ILE A 400 6.57 9.57 16.08
N ASN A 401 6.54 9.86 14.78
CA ASN A 401 5.45 10.58 14.15
C ASN A 401 4.41 9.57 13.60
N ALA A 402 3.53 9.11 14.46
CA ALA A 402 2.50 8.15 14.09
C ALA A 402 1.45 8.70 13.12
N TYR A 403 1.45 10.00 12.81
CA TYR A 403 0.48 10.63 11.92
C TYR A 403 1.00 10.75 10.48
N ASP A 404 2.19 11.30 10.28
CA ASP A 404 2.73 11.58 8.94
C ASP A 404 3.26 10.33 8.24
N ASP A 405 3.59 9.28 8.98
CA ASP A 405 4.10 8.00 8.44
C ASP A 405 3.02 7.17 7.70
N HIS A 406 1.75 7.63 7.65
CA HIS A 406 0.60 6.89 7.10
C HIS A 406 -0.06 7.50 5.87
N ASN A 407 0.71 8.19 5.05
CA ASN A 407 0.17 8.89 3.88
C ASN A 407 -0.17 7.98 2.69
N ILE A 408 0.22 6.71 2.69
CA ILE A 408 0.05 5.82 1.56
C ILE A 408 -0.64 4.53 1.99
N HIS A 409 -1.81 4.29 1.41
CA HIS A 409 -2.56 3.05 1.58
C HIS A 409 -2.66 2.35 0.22
N PRO A 410 -2.00 1.19 0.02
CA PRO A 410 -2.18 0.43 -1.20
C PRO A 410 -3.63 -0.03 -1.31
N VAL A 411 -4.23 0.19 -2.46
CA VAL A 411 -5.56 -0.30 -2.80
C VAL A 411 -5.42 -1.71 -3.33
N GLY A 412 -6.18 -2.67 -2.79
CA GLY A 412 -6.19 -4.03 -3.30
C GLY A 412 -6.87 -4.11 -4.68
N TYR A 413 -6.45 -5.04 -5.53
CA TYR A 413 -7.05 -5.30 -6.84
C TYR A 413 -8.53 -5.74 -6.74
N PHE A 414 -8.85 -6.57 -5.75
CA PHE A 414 -10.21 -7.01 -5.52
C PHE A 414 -10.96 -5.99 -4.69
N HIS A 415 -11.73 -5.14 -5.36
CA HIS A 415 -12.77 -4.36 -4.73
C HIS A 415 -13.94 -5.29 -4.46
N THR A 416 -14.21 -5.61 -3.21
CA THR A 416 -15.48 -6.26 -2.87
C THR A 416 -16.60 -5.25 -3.07
N ALA A 417 -17.47 -5.55 -4.02
CA ALA A 417 -18.71 -4.83 -4.22
C ALA A 417 -19.58 -4.85 -2.95
#